data_0adcc61d178bc7d01b863754d1b229c5
#
_entry.id   0adcc61d178bc7d01b863754d1b229c5
#
_cell.length_a   1.000
_cell.length_b   1.000
_cell.length_c   1.000
_cell.angle_alpha   90.00
_cell.angle_beta   90.00
_cell.angle_gamma   90.00
#
_symmetry.space_group_name_H-M   'P 1'
#
loop_
_entity.id
_entity.type
_entity.pdbx_description
1 polymer ?
#
loop_
_entity_poly.entity_id
_entity_poly.type
_entity_poly.pdbx_seq_one_letter_code
_entity_poly.pdbx_strand_id
1 'polypeptide(L)'
;MKILVINGPNLNMLGIREPGIYGKNTFADLLRLLEETAQAEGLEVEQYQSNHEGDLVDKIQWAYGKADGIVINPAAYTHTSVAILDALKAVSIPAVEVHISDVDSRELFRQISYAGMACVKTIKGQGLDGYRQAMVYLKENYG
;
A
#
# COMPACT_ATOMS: atom_id res chain seq x y z
N MET A 1 14.16 1.77 -11.09
CA MET A 1 13.62 1.69 -9.72
C MET A 1 12.62 0.54 -9.64
N LYS A 2 12.77 -0.30 -8.64
CA LYS A 2 11.83 -1.40 -8.37
C LYS A 2 10.98 -1.06 -7.16
N ILE A 3 9.65 -1.12 -7.32
CA ILE A 3 8.67 -0.85 -6.27
C ILE A 3 7.94 -2.13 -5.90
N LEU A 4 7.90 -2.43 -4.61
CA LEU A 4 7.06 -3.49 -4.06
C LEU A 4 5.74 -2.86 -3.59
N VAL A 5 4.62 -3.36 -4.09
CA VAL A 5 3.28 -2.96 -3.65
C VAL A 5 2.72 -4.08 -2.77
N ILE A 6 2.43 -3.74 -1.51
CA ILE A 6 1.92 -4.68 -0.52
C ILE A 6 0.50 -4.31 -0.15
N ASN A 7 -0.40 -5.27 -0.26
CA ASN A 7 -1.81 -5.12 0.07
C ASN A 7 -2.20 -6.06 1.21
N GLY A 8 -2.86 -5.52 2.21
CA GLY A 8 -3.31 -6.23 3.39
C GLY A 8 -4.66 -6.93 3.24
N PRO A 9 -5.30 -7.26 4.39
CA PRO A 9 -6.48 -8.11 4.41
C PRO A 9 -7.65 -7.50 3.67
N ASN A 10 -8.40 -8.38 3.02
CA ASN A 10 -9.63 -8.09 2.30
C ASN A 10 -9.46 -7.29 1.00
N LEU A 11 -8.25 -6.85 0.62
CA LEU A 11 -8.08 -6.14 -0.64
C LEU A 11 -8.28 -7.03 -1.85
N ASN A 12 -8.08 -8.34 -1.70
CA ASN A 12 -8.44 -9.31 -2.72
C ASN A 12 -9.96 -9.38 -2.98
N MET A 13 -10.76 -8.81 -2.08
CA MET A 13 -12.23 -8.78 -2.19
C MET A 13 -12.75 -7.45 -2.75
N LEU A 14 -11.89 -6.62 -3.32
CA LEU A 14 -12.34 -5.38 -3.96
C LEU A 14 -13.39 -5.65 -5.04
N GLY A 15 -14.40 -4.77 -5.11
CA GLY A 15 -15.53 -4.91 -6.03
C GLY A 15 -16.65 -5.78 -5.49
N ILE A 16 -16.39 -6.58 -4.46
CA ILE A 16 -17.39 -7.46 -3.81
C ILE A 16 -17.78 -6.84 -2.46
N ARG A 17 -16.80 -6.25 -1.75
CA ARG A 17 -16.96 -5.72 -0.40
C ARG A 17 -17.31 -4.23 -0.44
N GLU A 18 -18.41 -3.85 0.20
CA GLU A 18 -18.82 -2.46 0.47
C GLU A 18 -18.54 -1.49 -0.69
N PRO A 19 -19.20 -1.66 -1.87
CA PRO A 19 -18.91 -0.80 -3.04
C PRO A 19 -19.10 0.69 -2.77
N GLY A 20 -19.98 1.05 -1.83
CA GLY A 20 -20.20 2.45 -1.42
C GLY A 20 -18.99 3.10 -0.74
N ILE A 21 -18.07 2.30 -0.18
CA ILE A 21 -16.85 2.78 0.49
C ILE A 21 -15.63 2.65 -0.42
N TYR A 22 -15.47 1.49 -1.09
CA TYR A 22 -14.27 1.15 -1.85
C TYR A 22 -14.44 1.29 -3.36
N GLY A 23 -15.65 1.67 -3.83
CA GLY A 23 -15.95 1.76 -5.24
C GLY A 23 -16.27 0.42 -5.87
N LYS A 24 -16.48 0.43 -7.19
CA LYS A 24 -16.84 -0.77 -7.98
C LYS A 24 -15.64 -1.46 -8.63
N ASN A 25 -14.45 -0.89 -8.51
CA ASN A 25 -13.24 -1.47 -9.08
C ASN A 25 -12.90 -2.77 -8.37
N THR A 26 -12.35 -3.73 -9.13
CA THR A 26 -11.95 -5.03 -8.63
C THR A 26 -10.47 -5.05 -8.28
N PHE A 27 -10.03 -6.12 -7.62
CA PHE A 27 -8.61 -6.34 -7.39
C PHE A 27 -7.84 -6.48 -8.72
N ALA A 28 -8.45 -7.12 -9.74
CA ALA A 28 -7.86 -7.22 -11.07
C ALA A 28 -7.64 -5.83 -11.69
N ASP A 29 -8.57 -4.89 -11.47
CA ASP A 29 -8.41 -3.51 -11.93
C ASP A 29 -7.21 -2.84 -11.25
N LEU A 30 -7.02 -3.09 -9.96
CA LEU A 30 -5.86 -2.59 -9.22
C LEU A 30 -4.56 -3.15 -9.83
N LEU A 31 -4.47 -4.45 -10.04
CA LEU A 31 -3.27 -5.06 -10.60
C LEU A 31 -2.95 -4.50 -11.98
N ARG A 32 -3.97 -4.25 -12.80
CA ARG A 32 -3.80 -3.64 -14.11
C ARG A 32 -3.26 -2.20 -13.99
N LEU A 33 -3.79 -1.43 -13.07
CA LEU A 33 -3.32 -0.06 -12.82
C LEU A 33 -1.85 -0.04 -12.41
N LEU A 34 -1.41 -0.97 -11.58
CA LEU A 34 -0.01 -1.07 -11.15
C LEU A 34 0.91 -1.34 -12.34
N GLU A 35 0.53 -2.29 -13.21
CA GLU A 35 1.31 -2.62 -14.40
C GLU A 35 1.35 -1.46 -15.40
N GLU A 36 0.21 -0.83 -15.66
CA GLU A 36 0.13 0.32 -16.56
C GLU A 36 0.98 1.49 -16.06
N THR A 37 0.94 1.74 -14.75
CA THR A 37 1.74 2.81 -14.13
C THR A 37 3.23 2.49 -14.25
N ALA A 38 3.63 1.27 -13.95
CA ALA A 38 5.02 0.86 -14.04
C ALA A 38 5.54 1.03 -15.48
N GLN A 39 4.75 0.62 -16.48
CA GLN A 39 5.11 0.74 -17.87
C GLN A 39 5.24 2.21 -18.28
N ALA A 40 4.27 3.04 -17.92
CA ALA A 40 4.27 4.46 -18.27
C ALA A 40 5.43 5.23 -17.62
N GLU A 41 5.83 4.84 -16.42
CA GLU A 41 6.84 5.55 -15.63
C GLU A 41 8.24 4.92 -15.68
N GLY A 42 8.39 3.82 -16.42
CA GLY A 42 9.69 3.13 -16.52
C GLY A 42 10.10 2.47 -15.21
N LEU A 43 9.15 1.93 -14.46
CA LEU A 43 9.39 1.28 -13.19
C LEU A 43 9.22 -0.24 -13.32
N GLU A 44 9.88 -0.99 -12.43
CA GLU A 44 9.52 -2.38 -12.18
C GLU A 44 8.58 -2.41 -10.98
N VAL A 45 7.53 -3.23 -11.06
CA VAL A 45 6.59 -3.41 -9.96
C VAL A 45 6.42 -4.88 -9.64
N GLU A 46 6.45 -5.18 -8.35
CA GLU A 46 6.03 -6.48 -7.83
C GLU A 46 4.90 -6.24 -6.85
N GLN A 47 3.84 -7.04 -6.93
CA GLN A 47 2.71 -6.91 -6.04
C GLN A 47 2.58 -8.14 -5.15
N TYR A 48 2.04 -7.94 -3.93
CA TYR A 48 1.81 -8.99 -2.97
C TYR A 48 0.56 -8.65 -2.16
N GLN A 49 -0.29 -9.64 -1.90
CA GLN A 49 -1.47 -9.46 -1.07
C GLN A 49 -1.55 -10.62 -0.09
N SER A 50 -1.86 -10.33 1.17
CA SER A 50 -2.14 -11.36 2.16
C SER A 50 -3.12 -10.83 3.21
N ASN A 51 -3.90 -11.76 3.78
CA ASN A 51 -4.75 -11.50 4.93
C ASN A 51 -4.03 -11.71 6.25
N HIS A 52 -2.78 -12.19 6.22
CA HIS A 52 -2.02 -12.57 7.42
C HIS A 52 -0.95 -11.53 7.73
N GLU A 53 -0.97 -11.02 8.94
CA GLU A 53 0.00 -10.00 9.39
C GLU A 53 1.44 -10.48 9.25
N GLY A 54 1.72 -11.73 9.63
CA GLY A 54 3.06 -12.30 9.53
C GLY A 54 3.57 -12.38 8.10
N ASP A 55 2.69 -12.68 7.15
CA ASP A 55 3.07 -12.71 5.73
C ASP A 55 3.47 -11.31 5.24
N LEU A 56 2.76 -10.28 5.72
CA LEU A 56 3.08 -8.89 5.35
C LEU A 56 4.44 -8.47 5.92
N VAL A 57 4.70 -8.84 7.17
CA VAL A 57 6.01 -8.60 7.82
C VAL A 57 7.12 -9.30 7.04
N ASP A 58 6.93 -10.57 6.70
CA ASP A 58 7.91 -11.35 5.95
C ASP A 58 8.19 -10.72 4.58
N LYS A 59 7.16 -10.24 3.90
CA LYS A 59 7.32 -9.62 2.59
C LYS A 59 8.05 -8.28 2.66
N ILE A 60 7.79 -7.49 3.69
CA ILE A 60 8.56 -6.25 3.93
C ILE A 60 10.04 -6.58 4.12
N GLN A 61 10.35 -7.58 4.94
CA GLN A 61 11.73 -8.01 5.17
C GLN A 61 12.39 -8.52 3.89
N TRP A 62 11.63 -9.26 3.07
CA TRP A 62 12.10 -9.72 1.77
C TRP A 62 12.56 -8.58 0.87
N ALA A 63 11.93 -7.41 0.98
CA ALA A 63 12.24 -6.25 0.15
C ALA A 63 13.63 -5.68 0.42
N TYR A 64 14.21 -5.97 1.58
CA TYR A 64 15.55 -5.48 1.92
C TYR A 64 16.60 -5.96 0.90
N GLY A 65 17.26 -5.02 0.24
CA GLY A 65 18.21 -5.30 -0.81
C GLY A 65 17.60 -5.71 -2.17
N LYS A 66 16.26 -5.71 -2.29
CA LYS A 66 15.58 -6.15 -3.52
C LYS A 66 14.63 -5.11 -4.10
N ALA A 67 14.10 -4.21 -3.28
CA ALA A 67 13.22 -3.14 -3.74
C ALA A 67 13.76 -1.78 -3.31
N ASP A 68 13.49 -0.78 -4.13
CA ASP A 68 13.94 0.60 -3.89
C ASP A 68 12.88 1.45 -3.22
N GLY A 69 11.62 1.03 -3.32
CA GLY A 69 10.49 1.71 -2.70
C GLY A 69 9.39 0.72 -2.37
N ILE A 70 8.55 1.08 -1.39
CA ILE A 70 7.40 0.29 -0.98
C ILE A 70 6.15 1.17 -1.06
N VAL A 71 5.09 0.64 -1.69
CA VAL A 71 3.74 1.18 -1.58
C VAL A 71 2.96 0.18 -0.74
N ILE A 72 2.43 0.62 0.39
CA ILE A 72 1.75 -0.28 1.31
C ILE A 72 0.33 0.19 1.63
N ASN A 73 -0.63 -0.70 1.45
CA ASN A 73 -1.98 -0.56 1.96
C ASN A 73 -2.21 -1.68 2.97
N PRO A 74 -1.94 -1.42 4.27
CA PRO A 74 -2.09 -2.45 5.29
C PRO A 74 -3.55 -2.80 5.60
N ALA A 75 -4.50 -2.06 5.03
CA ALA A 75 -5.92 -2.16 5.33
C ALA A 75 -6.15 -2.03 6.85
N ALA A 76 -6.94 -2.91 7.46
CA ALA A 76 -7.26 -2.80 8.88
C ALA A 76 -6.03 -2.92 9.80
N TYR A 77 -4.96 -3.58 9.36
CA TYR A 77 -3.75 -3.67 10.19
C TYR A 77 -3.05 -2.33 10.39
N THR A 78 -3.36 -1.31 9.59
CA THR A 78 -2.81 0.03 9.81
C THR A 78 -3.17 0.58 11.18
N HIS A 79 -4.33 0.17 11.72
CA HIS A 79 -4.86 0.67 13.00
C HIS A 79 -4.39 -0.15 14.21
N THR A 80 -3.72 -1.29 14.00
CA THR A 80 -3.42 -2.24 15.07
C THR A 80 -1.98 -2.76 15.04
N SER A 81 -1.31 -2.78 13.89
CA SER A 81 -0.05 -3.53 13.77
C SER A 81 1.18 -2.67 14.02
N VAL A 82 1.71 -2.77 15.22
CA VAL A 82 3.06 -2.29 15.54
C VAL A 82 4.12 -3.14 14.85
N ALA A 83 3.83 -4.42 14.59
CA ALA A 83 4.76 -5.31 13.89
C ALA A 83 5.06 -4.83 12.46
N ILE A 84 4.05 -4.36 11.73
CA ILE A 84 4.25 -3.78 10.40
C ILE A 84 5.04 -2.48 10.48
N LEU A 85 4.74 -1.61 11.44
CA LEU A 85 5.50 -0.40 11.70
C LEU A 85 6.99 -0.72 11.91
N ASP A 86 7.27 -1.69 12.78
CA ASP A 86 8.65 -2.07 13.09
C ASP A 86 9.37 -2.69 11.89
N ALA A 87 8.68 -3.50 11.07
CA ALA A 87 9.26 -4.07 9.87
C ALA A 87 9.64 -2.99 8.85
N LEU A 88 8.77 -2.01 8.64
CA LEU A 88 9.07 -0.88 7.74
C LEU A 88 10.28 -0.08 8.23
N LYS A 89 10.38 0.17 9.52
CA LYS A 89 11.55 0.84 10.10
C LYS A 89 12.82 0.02 9.95
N ALA A 90 12.73 -1.30 10.13
CA ALA A 90 13.88 -2.18 10.07
C ALA A 90 14.53 -2.19 8.69
N VAL A 91 13.75 -2.21 7.62
CA VAL A 91 14.29 -2.24 6.26
C VAL A 91 14.72 -0.86 5.76
N SER A 92 14.20 0.22 6.32
CA SER A 92 14.53 1.61 5.96
C SER A 92 14.38 1.93 4.48
N ILE A 93 13.45 1.25 3.79
CA ILE A 93 13.12 1.55 2.39
C ILE A 93 12.06 2.64 2.39
N PRO A 94 12.17 3.68 1.54
CA PRO A 94 11.12 4.69 1.44
C PRO A 94 9.77 4.04 1.16
N ALA A 95 8.79 4.30 2.02
CA ALA A 95 7.47 3.70 1.92
C ALA A 95 6.39 4.78 1.89
N VAL A 96 5.38 4.57 1.05
CA VAL A 96 4.18 5.41 0.98
C VAL A 96 2.99 4.57 1.36
N GLU A 97 2.21 5.05 2.33
CA GLU A 97 0.96 4.41 2.74
C GLU A 97 -0.17 4.87 1.83
N VAL A 98 -1.00 3.92 1.38
CA VAL A 98 -2.17 4.21 0.54
C VAL A 98 -3.42 3.62 1.19
N HIS A 99 -4.51 4.39 1.22
CA HIS A 99 -5.85 3.93 1.53
C HIS A 99 -6.81 4.36 0.43
N ILE A 100 -7.63 3.43 -0.06
CA ILE A 100 -8.58 3.69 -1.14
C ILE A 100 -9.65 4.65 -0.67
N SER A 101 -10.20 4.42 0.53
CA SER A 101 -11.22 5.29 1.14
C SER A 101 -10.57 6.43 1.94
N ASP A 102 -11.37 7.45 2.24
CA ASP A 102 -10.98 8.48 3.20
C ASP A 102 -11.23 7.94 4.61
N VAL A 103 -10.17 7.38 5.22
CA VAL A 103 -10.27 6.79 6.56
C VAL A 103 -10.60 7.82 7.64
N ASP A 104 -10.32 9.11 7.40
CA ASP A 104 -10.60 10.18 8.36
C ASP A 104 -12.11 10.45 8.49
N SER A 105 -12.91 10.05 7.50
CA SER A 105 -14.36 10.18 7.53
C SER A 105 -15.07 8.95 8.09
N ARG A 106 -14.32 7.94 8.54
CA ARG A 106 -14.85 6.68 9.06
C ARG A 106 -14.82 6.68 10.59
N GLU A 107 -15.01 5.51 11.22
CA GLU A 107 -15.07 5.39 12.68
C GLU A 107 -13.77 5.88 13.35
N LEU A 108 -13.86 6.37 14.58
CA LEU A 108 -12.74 6.94 15.33
C LEU A 108 -11.55 5.99 15.45
N PHE A 109 -11.78 4.67 15.60
CA PHE A 109 -10.67 3.71 15.71
C PHE A 109 -9.85 3.60 14.41
N ARG A 110 -10.37 4.13 13.28
CA ARG A 110 -9.67 4.15 12.00
C ARG A 110 -8.81 5.40 11.79
N GLN A 111 -8.74 6.29 12.78
CA GLN A 111 -7.98 7.55 12.67
C GLN A 111 -6.48 7.37 12.93
N ILE A 112 -6.09 6.27 13.58
CA ILE A 112 -4.68 6.00 13.90
C ILE A 112 -4.09 5.08 12.83
N SER A 113 -2.89 5.44 12.32
CA SER A 113 -2.12 4.55 11.46
C SER A 113 -0.74 4.34 12.04
N TYR A 114 -0.47 3.14 12.54
CA TYR A 114 0.87 2.77 12.99
C TYR A 114 1.84 2.65 11.81
N ALA A 115 1.41 2.03 10.70
CA ALA A 115 2.23 1.90 9.49
C ALA A 115 2.64 3.28 8.96
N GLY A 116 1.73 4.25 8.98
CA GLY A 116 1.99 5.61 8.52
C GLY A 116 3.12 6.31 9.25
N MET A 117 3.39 5.93 10.51
CA MET A 117 4.48 6.50 11.30
C MET A 117 5.87 6.15 10.74
N ALA A 118 5.97 5.10 9.92
CA ALA A 118 7.21 4.70 9.24
C ALA A 118 7.23 5.09 7.76
N CYS A 119 6.17 5.72 7.26
CA CYS A 119 6.06 6.10 5.85
C CYS A 119 6.45 7.56 5.64
N VAL A 120 7.00 7.83 4.45
CA VAL A 120 7.40 9.21 4.07
C VAL A 120 6.20 10.03 3.61
N LYS A 121 5.08 9.38 3.26
CA LYS A 121 3.86 10.02 2.82
C LYS A 121 2.68 9.09 2.99
N THR A 122 1.51 9.66 3.24
CA THR A 122 0.22 8.95 3.25
C THR A 122 -0.70 9.57 2.20
N ILE A 123 -1.32 8.70 1.37
CA ILE A 123 -2.31 9.09 0.37
C ILE A 123 -3.59 8.34 0.70
N LYS A 124 -4.70 9.07 0.84
CA LYS A 124 -5.98 8.47 1.21
C LYS A 124 -7.13 9.16 0.47
N GLY A 125 -8.20 8.40 0.24
CA GLY A 125 -9.42 8.95 -0.37
C GLY A 125 -9.34 9.20 -1.86
N GLN A 126 -8.35 8.64 -2.55
CA GLN A 126 -8.13 8.84 -3.99
C GLN A 126 -8.54 7.63 -4.83
N GLY A 127 -9.24 6.66 -4.25
CA GLY A 127 -9.56 5.42 -4.94
C GLY A 127 -8.29 4.67 -5.35
N LEU A 128 -8.36 3.94 -6.45
CA LEU A 128 -7.19 3.21 -6.96
C LEU A 128 -6.07 4.14 -7.45
N ASP A 129 -6.41 5.35 -7.88
CA ASP A 129 -5.41 6.31 -8.37
C ASP A 129 -4.37 6.67 -7.30
N GLY A 130 -4.71 6.50 -6.02
CA GLY A 130 -3.76 6.70 -4.93
C GLY A 130 -2.50 5.84 -5.07
N TYR A 131 -2.63 4.63 -5.60
CA TYR A 131 -1.48 3.76 -5.86
C TYR A 131 -0.57 4.34 -6.94
N ARG A 132 -1.15 4.84 -8.03
CA ARG A 132 -0.39 5.53 -9.09
C ARG A 132 0.35 6.73 -8.52
N GLN A 133 -0.35 7.55 -7.74
CA GLN A 133 0.25 8.73 -7.11
C GLN A 133 1.43 8.34 -6.21
N ALA A 134 1.30 7.26 -5.45
CA ALA A 134 2.36 6.76 -4.57
C ALA A 134 3.59 6.31 -5.36
N MET A 135 3.39 5.56 -6.45
CA MET A 135 4.47 5.09 -7.30
C MET A 135 5.22 6.27 -7.95
N VAL A 136 4.48 7.24 -8.45
CA VAL A 136 5.07 8.46 -9.06
C VAL A 136 5.84 9.26 -8.02
N TYR A 137 5.28 9.42 -6.82
CA TYR A 137 5.95 10.12 -5.72
C TYR A 137 7.30 9.47 -5.38
N LEU A 138 7.34 8.15 -5.26
CA LEU A 138 8.59 7.45 -4.98
C LEU A 138 9.61 7.64 -6.10
N LYS A 139 9.18 7.55 -7.36
CA LYS A 139 10.06 7.79 -8.50
C LYS A 139 10.65 9.20 -8.47
N GLU A 140 9.82 10.21 -8.26
CA GLU A 140 10.24 11.61 -8.30
C GLU A 140 11.17 11.98 -7.16
N ASN A 141 11.03 11.38 -5.99
CA ASN A 141 11.78 11.75 -4.79
C ASN A 141 12.93 10.81 -4.45
N TYR A 142 12.90 9.57 -4.92
CA TYR A 142 13.86 8.52 -4.54
C TYR A 142 14.38 7.71 -5.74
N GLY A 143 13.86 7.96 -6.90
CA GLY A 143 14.26 7.28 -8.13
C GLY A 143 15.56 7.78 -8.75
#